data_ac5574dd3ea651935ff3099e2439a23b
#
_entry.id   ac5574dd3ea651935ff3099e2439a23b
#
_cell.length_a   1.000
_cell.length_b   1.000
_cell.length_c   1.000
_cell.angle_alpha   90.00
_cell.angle_beta   90.00
_cell.angle_gamma   90.00
#
_symmetry.space_group_name_H-M   'P 1'
#
loop_
_entity.id
_entity.type
_entity.pdbx_description
1 polymer ?
#
loop_
_entity_poly.entity_id
_entity_poly.type
_entity_poly.pdbx_seq_one_letter_code
_entity_poly.pdbx_strand_id
1 'polypeptide(L)'
;MNPVEVFQYLLEKKLPLIISFPMEEERGHLITGKGLCYVDSVHGTSRITLGRFSPFRLLAFLRTAVICHATFEVRGTTYGCLLKDITFHGEVSEKAHITTSIPDGLSSFPRRFLRVEPSAKSPAVLYVKTMHYGTLQFNIKDISEGGVGFVSPTVLDLEQNFICAIHLPIESDNIVLSGAVLVYTKDQRESQGEPRKDRSNKGIFYGLELFPHQEDGKKIRLYVLERERQIRQIIQRW
;
A
#
# COMPACT_ATOMS: atom_id res chain seq x y z
N MET A 1 21.03 3.04 9.25
CA MET A 1 20.65 4.27 10.01
C MET A 1 19.96 3.80 11.28
N ASN A 2 20.31 4.37 12.43
CA ASN A 2 19.71 4.03 13.72
C ASN A 2 18.25 4.53 13.76
N PRO A 3 17.25 3.66 14.00
CA PRO A 3 15.84 4.09 14.03
C PRO A 3 15.56 5.23 15.03
N VAL A 4 16.17 5.21 16.21
CA VAL A 4 16.00 6.26 17.23
C VAL A 4 16.41 7.63 16.69
N GLU A 5 17.58 7.73 16.08
CA GLU A 5 18.10 8.99 15.49
C GLU A 5 17.18 9.48 14.37
N VAL A 6 16.61 8.57 13.59
CA VAL A 6 15.66 8.92 12.53
C VAL A 6 14.38 9.50 13.11
N PHE A 7 13.79 8.89 14.13
CA PHE A 7 12.58 9.43 14.75
C PHE A 7 12.84 10.74 15.50
N GLN A 8 14.02 10.92 16.08
CA GLN A 8 14.45 12.22 16.63
C GLN A 8 14.55 13.28 15.53
N TYR A 9 15.16 12.94 14.39
CA TYR A 9 15.23 13.85 13.24
C TYR A 9 13.85 14.23 12.71
N LEU A 10 12.91 13.26 12.60
CA LEU A 10 11.54 13.54 12.18
C LEU A 10 10.82 14.48 13.15
N LEU A 11 11.03 14.30 14.46
CA LEU A 11 10.51 15.17 15.51
C LEU A 11 11.05 16.60 15.38
N GLU A 12 12.37 16.75 15.31
CA GLU A 12 13.05 18.06 15.22
C GLU A 12 12.66 18.83 13.96
N LYS A 13 12.60 18.15 12.83
CA LYS A 13 12.27 18.75 11.53
C LYS A 13 10.77 18.83 11.26
N LYS A 14 9.93 18.32 12.17
CA LYS A 14 8.47 18.26 12.02
C LYS A 14 8.05 17.63 10.69
N LEU A 15 8.73 16.54 10.30
CA LEU A 15 8.43 15.84 9.06
C LEU A 15 7.27 14.85 9.27
N PRO A 16 6.36 14.73 8.28
CA PRO A 16 5.24 13.82 8.38
C PRO A 16 5.66 12.37 8.17
N LEU A 17 4.91 11.48 8.82
CA LEU A 17 4.87 10.05 8.50
C LEU A 17 3.54 9.73 7.82
N ILE A 18 3.57 8.82 6.86
CA ILE A 18 2.37 8.21 6.30
C ILE A 18 2.17 6.88 7.01
N ILE A 19 1.07 6.75 7.74
CA ILE A 19 0.65 5.47 8.33
C ILE A 19 -0.27 4.76 7.35
N SER A 20 -0.01 3.46 7.16
CA SER A 20 -0.82 2.57 6.34
C SER A 20 -1.32 1.41 7.20
N PHE A 21 -2.62 1.09 7.08
CA PHE A 21 -3.29 0.05 7.87
C PHE A 21 -4.36 -0.63 7.02
N PRO A 22 -4.68 -1.91 7.29
CA PRO A 22 -5.78 -2.58 6.63
C PRO A 22 -7.11 -2.01 7.10
N MET A 23 -8.02 -1.76 6.17
CA MET A 23 -9.40 -1.37 6.44
C MET A 23 -10.35 -2.13 5.54
N GLU A 24 -11.55 -2.40 6.01
CA GLU A 24 -12.59 -3.03 5.21
C GLU A 24 -13.29 -1.99 4.33
N GLU A 25 -13.33 -2.21 3.03
CA GLU A 25 -14.09 -1.39 2.09
C GLU A 25 -15.54 -1.86 2.02
N GLU A 26 -15.75 -3.16 1.76
CA GLU A 26 -17.06 -3.81 1.69
C GLU A 26 -16.94 -5.34 1.87
N ARG A 27 -17.90 -5.95 2.60
CA ARG A 27 -18.11 -7.40 2.69
C ARG A 27 -16.83 -8.23 2.84
N GLY A 28 -15.91 -7.79 3.69
CA GLY A 28 -14.64 -8.48 3.93
C GLY A 28 -13.53 -8.16 2.91
N HIS A 29 -13.76 -7.28 1.93
CA HIS A 29 -12.70 -6.80 1.05
C HIS A 29 -11.84 -5.79 1.79
N LEU A 30 -10.57 -6.15 2.01
CA LEU A 30 -9.60 -5.29 2.69
C LEU A 30 -8.85 -4.42 1.67
N ILE A 31 -8.78 -3.14 1.98
CA ILE A 31 -7.94 -2.16 1.28
C ILE A 31 -6.96 -1.52 2.24
N THR A 32 -5.95 -0.85 1.73
CA THR A 32 -4.99 -0.11 2.54
C THR A 32 -5.43 1.33 2.72
N GLY A 33 -5.91 1.65 3.92
CA GLY A 33 -6.12 3.03 4.35
C GLY A 33 -4.78 3.71 4.63
N LYS A 34 -4.70 5.03 4.38
CA LYS A 34 -3.51 5.84 4.64
C LYS A 34 -3.87 7.16 5.28
N GLY A 35 -2.99 7.64 6.14
CA GLY A 35 -3.10 8.97 6.72
C GLY A 35 -1.75 9.51 7.14
N LEU A 36 -1.71 10.82 7.41
CA LEU A 36 -0.52 11.49 7.90
C LEU A 36 -0.54 11.54 9.42
N CYS A 37 0.63 11.48 10.03
CA CYS A 37 0.85 11.81 11.43
C CYS A 37 2.25 12.38 11.62
N TYR A 38 2.56 12.77 12.84
CA TYR A 38 3.87 13.34 13.20
C TYR A 38 4.39 12.69 14.47
N VAL A 39 5.70 12.67 14.63
CA VAL A 39 6.32 12.32 15.91
C VAL A 39 6.10 13.50 16.86
N ASP A 40 5.47 13.24 18.01
CA ASP A 40 5.29 14.25 19.06
C ASP A 40 6.35 14.12 20.17
N SER A 41 6.82 12.89 20.42
CA SER A 41 7.93 12.66 21.35
C SER A 41 8.63 11.32 21.08
N VAL A 42 9.89 11.25 21.51
CA VAL A 42 10.72 10.02 21.51
C VAL A 42 11.09 9.71 22.96
N HIS A 43 10.75 8.52 23.44
CA HIS A 43 10.94 8.09 24.83
C HIS A 43 12.10 7.09 24.93
N GLY A 44 13.29 7.60 25.24
CA GLY A 44 14.51 6.79 25.30
C GLY A 44 14.81 6.12 23.97
N THR A 45 15.14 4.84 24.02
CA THR A 45 15.47 4.03 22.83
C THR A 45 14.36 3.07 22.41
N SER A 46 13.21 3.06 23.09
CA SER A 46 12.23 1.99 22.96
C SER A 46 10.87 2.42 22.44
N ARG A 47 10.45 3.68 22.62
CA ARG A 47 9.10 4.12 22.30
C ARG A 47 9.04 5.49 21.65
N ILE A 48 8.01 5.69 20.83
CA ILE A 48 7.64 6.98 20.24
C ILE A 48 6.16 7.25 20.46
N THR A 49 5.83 8.54 20.58
CA THR A 49 4.44 9.01 20.54
C THR A 49 4.19 9.67 19.19
N LEU A 50 3.10 9.29 18.55
CA LEU A 50 2.62 9.86 17.29
C LEU A 50 1.29 10.57 17.51
N GLY A 51 1.14 11.74 16.92
CA GLY A 51 -0.06 12.57 17.03
C GLY A 51 -0.33 13.35 15.76
N ARG A 52 -1.27 14.31 15.86
CA ARG A 52 -1.67 15.16 14.73
C ARG A 52 -2.07 14.38 13.49
N PHE A 53 -2.95 13.41 13.67
CA PHE A 53 -3.42 12.54 12.59
C PHE A 53 -4.32 13.28 11.59
N SER A 54 -4.06 13.07 10.32
CA SER A 54 -4.87 13.64 9.24
C SER A 54 -5.21 12.57 8.18
N PRO A 55 -6.51 12.24 8.01
CA PRO A 55 -7.65 12.69 8.79
C PRO A 55 -7.64 12.09 10.22
N PHE A 56 -8.08 12.82 11.24
CA PHE A 56 -8.07 12.33 12.63
C PHE A 56 -8.92 11.08 12.85
N ARG A 57 -9.94 10.86 12.03
CA ARG A 57 -10.80 9.66 12.04
C ARG A 57 -10.04 8.36 11.76
N LEU A 58 -8.86 8.45 11.16
CA LEU A 58 -7.90 7.35 11.05
C LEU A 58 -7.66 6.64 12.39
N LEU A 59 -7.72 7.37 13.49
CA LEU A 59 -7.53 6.86 14.84
C LEU A 59 -8.55 5.80 15.26
N ALA A 60 -9.76 5.83 14.68
CA ALA A 60 -10.77 4.79 14.94
C ALA A 60 -10.28 3.41 14.46
N PHE A 61 -9.56 3.37 13.33
CA PHE A 61 -8.97 2.13 12.81
C PHE A 61 -7.70 1.73 13.57
N LEU A 62 -6.88 2.69 13.96
CA LEU A 62 -5.66 2.43 14.72
C LEU A 62 -5.96 1.93 16.13
N ARG A 63 -7.13 2.23 16.69
CA ARG A 63 -7.56 1.73 17.99
C ARG A 63 -7.64 0.20 18.07
N THR A 64 -7.94 -0.45 16.95
CA THR A 64 -8.04 -1.92 16.85
C THR A 64 -6.85 -2.54 16.11
N ALA A 65 -5.97 -1.72 15.55
CA ALA A 65 -4.81 -2.20 14.82
C ALA A 65 -3.72 -2.68 15.78
N VAL A 66 -3.30 -3.93 15.62
CA VAL A 66 -2.15 -4.50 16.35
C VAL A 66 -0.83 -4.04 15.70
N ILE A 67 -0.86 -3.84 14.39
CA ILE A 67 0.30 -3.54 13.56
C ILE A 67 -0.11 -2.52 12.49
N CYS A 68 0.74 -1.52 12.24
CA CYS A 68 0.61 -0.65 11.07
C CYS A 68 1.96 -0.38 10.43
N HIS A 69 1.94 -0.07 9.14
CA HIS A 69 3.14 0.35 8.42
C HIS A 69 3.28 1.87 8.50
N ALA A 70 4.49 2.35 8.76
CA ALA A 70 4.84 3.76 8.63
C ALA A 70 5.84 3.93 7.49
N THR A 71 5.64 4.98 6.68
CA THR A 71 6.59 5.41 5.67
C THR A 71 6.87 6.89 5.82
N PHE A 72 8.11 7.30 5.61
CA PHE A 72 8.56 8.67 5.74
C PHE A 72 9.78 8.93 4.88
N GLU A 73 10.07 10.19 4.61
CA GLU A 73 11.22 10.61 3.84
C GLU A 73 12.26 11.31 4.71
N VAL A 74 13.51 10.90 4.57
CA VAL A 74 14.66 11.53 5.21
C VAL A 74 15.73 11.76 4.16
N ARG A 75 16.10 13.03 3.94
CA ARG A 75 17.15 13.44 2.97
C ARG A 75 16.95 12.85 1.57
N GLY A 76 15.72 12.87 1.07
CA GLY A 76 15.37 12.37 -0.27
C GLY A 76 15.29 10.83 -0.38
N THR A 77 15.45 10.11 0.72
CA THR A 77 15.27 8.65 0.75
C THR A 77 14.00 8.28 1.52
N THR A 78 13.14 7.50 0.90
CA THR A 78 11.94 6.96 1.55
C THR A 78 12.31 5.73 2.37
N TYR A 79 11.93 5.77 3.63
CA TYR A 79 12.06 4.65 4.57
C TYR A 79 10.69 4.12 4.95
N GLY A 80 10.64 2.86 5.34
CA GLY A 80 9.46 2.24 5.90
C GLY A 80 9.80 1.35 7.06
N CYS A 81 8.86 1.22 7.97
CA CYS A 81 8.96 0.33 9.11
C CYS A 81 7.59 -0.21 9.51
N LEU A 82 7.62 -1.24 10.34
CA LEU A 82 6.44 -1.82 10.98
C LEU A 82 6.35 -1.28 12.40
N LEU A 83 5.27 -0.59 12.72
CA LEU A 83 4.96 -0.14 14.08
C LEU A 83 4.18 -1.24 14.78
N LYS A 84 4.63 -1.61 15.99
CA LYS A 84 4.07 -2.67 16.85
C LYS A 84 3.72 -2.09 18.21
N ASP A 85 3.02 -2.86 19.02
CA ASP A 85 2.65 -2.50 20.40
C ASP A 85 1.94 -1.13 20.46
N ILE A 86 0.99 -0.95 19.56
CA ILE A 86 0.25 0.30 19.44
C ILE A 86 -0.68 0.45 20.63
N THR A 87 -0.49 1.51 21.39
CA THR A 87 -1.35 1.90 22.50
C THR A 87 -2.02 3.22 22.18
N PHE A 88 -3.34 3.22 22.19
CA PHE A 88 -4.14 4.41 21.92
C PHE A 88 -4.38 5.20 23.21
N HIS A 89 -4.29 6.54 23.14
CA HIS A 89 -4.51 7.44 24.26
C HIS A 89 -5.52 8.53 23.89
N GLY A 90 -6.52 8.69 24.73
CA GLY A 90 -7.58 9.69 24.58
C GLY A 90 -8.81 9.17 23.82
N GLU A 91 -9.67 10.10 23.44
CA GLU A 91 -10.81 9.85 22.56
C GLU A 91 -10.41 10.12 21.10
N VAL A 92 -11.17 9.57 20.13
CA VAL A 92 -10.93 9.83 18.71
C VAL A 92 -11.16 11.31 18.40
N SER A 93 -10.11 12.09 18.44
CA SER A 93 -10.11 13.54 18.23
C SER A 93 -8.78 14.01 17.67
N GLU A 94 -8.68 15.26 17.29
CA GLU A 94 -7.43 15.86 16.81
C GLU A 94 -6.30 15.88 17.88
N LYS A 95 -6.65 15.77 19.15
CA LYS A 95 -5.71 15.72 20.28
C LYS A 95 -5.27 14.31 20.68
N ALA A 96 -5.89 13.30 20.11
CA ALA A 96 -5.53 11.92 20.41
C ALA A 96 -4.15 11.57 19.85
N HIS A 97 -3.48 10.66 20.53
CA HIS A 97 -2.17 10.18 20.15
C HIS A 97 -2.05 8.68 20.37
N ILE A 98 -1.09 8.07 19.72
CA ILE A 98 -0.72 6.68 19.95
C ILE A 98 0.74 6.60 20.42
N THR A 99 1.02 5.62 21.27
CA THR A 99 2.39 5.24 21.62
C THR A 99 2.70 3.89 20.99
N THR A 100 3.88 3.74 20.42
CA THR A 100 4.31 2.51 19.76
C THR A 100 5.78 2.23 20.03
N SER A 101 6.20 0.99 19.90
CA SER A 101 7.61 0.62 19.98
C SER A 101 8.40 1.19 18.80
N ILE A 102 9.64 1.62 19.06
CA ILE A 102 10.59 1.94 17.99
C ILE A 102 10.94 0.64 17.27
N PRO A 103 10.84 0.59 15.93
CA PRO A 103 11.16 -0.62 15.18
C PRO A 103 12.64 -0.98 15.27
N ASP A 104 12.97 -2.28 15.23
CA ASP A 104 14.34 -2.78 15.26
C ASP A 104 15.15 -2.38 14.02
N GLY A 105 14.48 -2.08 12.92
CA GLY A 105 15.11 -1.69 11.68
C GLY A 105 14.22 -0.87 10.75
N LEU A 106 14.87 -0.17 9.83
CA LEU A 106 14.24 0.60 8.78
C LEU A 106 14.59 -0.01 7.43
N SER A 107 13.60 -0.16 6.57
CA SER A 107 13.81 -0.57 5.18
C SER A 107 13.76 0.66 4.27
N SER A 108 14.74 0.83 3.40
CA SER A 108 14.66 1.85 2.35
C SER A 108 13.78 1.35 1.22
N PHE A 109 12.83 2.19 0.80
CA PHE A 109 11.96 1.87 -0.33
C PHE A 109 12.12 2.94 -1.40
N PRO A 110 12.77 2.65 -2.51
CA PRO A 110 12.85 3.57 -3.64
C PRO A 110 11.52 3.57 -4.42
N ARG A 111 10.39 3.79 -3.75
CA ARG A 111 9.10 3.90 -4.42
C ARG A 111 8.94 5.31 -5.00
N ARG A 112 8.94 5.41 -6.33
CA ARG A 112 8.73 6.68 -7.04
C ARG A 112 7.25 7.06 -7.18
N PHE A 113 6.32 6.08 -7.09
CA PHE A 113 4.91 6.25 -7.45
C PHE A 113 3.97 5.82 -6.33
N LEU A 114 2.88 6.59 -6.21
CA LEU A 114 1.74 6.23 -5.36
C LEU A 114 1.13 4.91 -5.84
N ARG A 115 0.82 4.01 -4.91
CA ARG A 115 0.09 2.76 -5.17
C ARG A 115 -1.26 2.77 -4.49
N VAL A 116 -2.26 2.25 -5.20
CA VAL A 116 -3.62 2.09 -4.69
C VAL A 116 -4.13 0.68 -4.96
N GLU A 117 -5.04 0.23 -4.13
CA GLU A 117 -5.79 -1.01 -4.34
C GLU A 117 -7.07 -0.68 -5.10
N PRO A 118 -7.38 -1.37 -6.23
CA PRO A 118 -8.62 -1.21 -6.94
C PRO A 118 -9.84 -1.50 -6.05
N SER A 119 -10.99 -0.91 -6.39
CA SER A 119 -12.22 -1.19 -5.66
C SER A 119 -12.74 -2.60 -5.95
N ALA A 120 -13.31 -3.26 -4.94
CA ALA A 120 -13.99 -4.53 -5.11
C ALA A 120 -15.21 -4.41 -6.04
N LYS A 121 -15.90 -3.26 -6.01
CA LYS A 121 -17.07 -2.99 -6.87
C LYS A 121 -16.72 -2.81 -8.34
N SER A 122 -15.54 -2.23 -8.59
CA SER A 122 -15.04 -1.90 -9.92
C SER A 122 -13.58 -2.30 -10.01
N PRO A 123 -13.27 -3.60 -10.15
CA PRO A 123 -11.90 -4.07 -10.15
C PRO A 123 -11.18 -3.60 -11.42
N ALA A 124 -9.93 -3.17 -11.26
CA ALA A 124 -9.04 -3.05 -12.40
C ALA A 124 -8.54 -4.45 -12.79
N VAL A 125 -8.43 -4.69 -14.09
CA VAL A 125 -8.15 -6.02 -14.65
C VAL A 125 -6.90 -5.97 -15.51
N LEU A 126 -6.03 -6.94 -15.32
CA LEU A 126 -4.82 -7.14 -16.11
C LEU A 126 -5.04 -8.31 -17.08
N TYR A 127 -4.71 -8.12 -18.34
CA TYR A 127 -4.65 -9.15 -19.36
C TYR A 127 -3.21 -9.40 -19.73
N VAL A 128 -2.77 -10.64 -19.57
CA VAL A 128 -1.40 -11.07 -19.85
C VAL A 128 -1.44 -12.21 -20.85
N LYS A 129 -0.67 -12.10 -21.91
CA LYS A 129 -0.48 -13.20 -22.87
C LYS A 129 0.61 -14.11 -22.34
N THR A 130 0.32 -15.39 -22.23
CA THR A 130 1.26 -16.44 -21.84
C THR A 130 1.56 -17.35 -23.01
N MET A 131 2.71 -18.02 -22.99
CA MET A 131 3.10 -18.92 -24.07
C MET A 131 2.17 -20.14 -24.21
N HIS A 132 1.73 -20.72 -23.09
CA HIS A 132 1.01 -21.99 -23.08
C HIS A 132 -0.50 -21.84 -22.91
N TYR A 133 -0.97 -20.78 -22.28
CA TYR A 133 -2.40 -20.62 -21.92
C TYR A 133 -3.12 -19.51 -22.68
N GLY A 134 -2.43 -18.86 -23.64
CA GLY A 134 -3.01 -17.72 -24.36
C GLY A 134 -3.14 -16.48 -23.46
N THR A 135 -4.22 -15.72 -23.63
CA THR A 135 -4.46 -14.50 -22.81
C THR A 135 -5.21 -14.88 -21.54
N LEU A 136 -4.58 -14.62 -20.40
CA LEU A 136 -5.15 -14.78 -19.07
C LEU A 136 -5.58 -13.45 -18.50
N GLN A 137 -6.59 -13.49 -17.65
CA GLN A 137 -7.17 -12.33 -16.98
C GLN A 137 -6.96 -12.43 -15.47
N PHE A 138 -6.49 -11.34 -14.84
CA PHE A 138 -6.26 -11.26 -13.41
C PHE A 138 -6.84 -9.96 -12.83
N ASN A 139 -7.46 -10.06 -11.66
CA ASN A 139 -7.78 -8.88 -10.88
C ASN A 139 -6.50 -8.29 -10.31
N ILE A 140 -6.30 -7.00 -10.53
CA ILE A 140 -5.17 -6.25 -10.00
C ILE A 140 -5.34 -6.10 -8.49
N LYS A 141 -4.30 -6.38 -7.73
CA LYS A 141 -4.24 -6.19 -6.27
C LYS A 141 -3.76 -4.80 -5.89
N ASP A 142 -2.75 -4.31 -6.58
CA ASP A 142 -2.27 -2.94 -6.42
C ASP A 142 -1.78 -2.39 -7.77
N ILE A 143 -1.94 -1.08 -7.96
CA ILE A 143 -1.54 -0.38 -9.17
C ILE A 143 -0.92 0.96 -8.83
N SER A 144 0.10 1.33 -9.58
CA SER A 144 0.74 2.64 -9.59
C SER A 144 1.06 3.04 -11.02
N GLU A 145 1.49 4.28 -11.23
CA GLU A 145 1.92 4.74 -12.56
C GLU A 145 3.06 3.89 -13.17
N GLY A 146 3.95 3.35 -12.32
CA GLY A 146 5.11 2.56 -12.77
C GLY A 146 4.98 1.06 -12.54
N GLY A 147 3.85 0.52 -12.10
CA GLY A 147 3.76 -0.92 -11.87
C GLY A 147 2.41 -1.42 -11.39
N VAL A 148 2.23 -2.73 -11.50
CA VAL A 148 1.01 -3.44 -11.12
C VAL A 148 1.35 -4.73 -10.40
N GLY A 149 0.57 -5.06 -9.36
CA GLY A 149 0.63 -6.31 -8.62
C GLY A 149 -0.64 -7.13 -8.81
N PHE A 150 -0.51 -8.44 -8.96
CA PHE A 150 -1.63 -9.38 -9.05
C PHE A 150 -1.29 -10.75 -8.47
N VAL A 151 -2.28 -11.60 -8.27
CA VAL A 151 -2.09 -12.97 -7.76
C VAL A 151 -2.60 -13.97 -8.78
N SER A 152 -1.79 -14.99 -9.06
CA SER A 152 -2.18 -16.15 -9.85
C SER A 152 -2.28 -17.40 -8.98
N PRO A 153 -3.28 -18.28 -9.17
CA PRO A 153 -3.36 -19.55 -8.47
C PRO A 153 -2.27 -20.54 -8.90
N THR A 154 -1.70 -20.35 -10.08
CA THR A 154 -0.67 -21.21 -10.67
C THR A 154 0.57 -20.43 -11.04
N VAL A 155 1.68 -21.15 -11.23
CA VAL A 155 2.90 -20.57 -11.80
C VAL A 155 2.59 -20.14 -13.23
N LEU A 156 2.96 -18.90 -13.55
CA LEU A 156 2.83 -18.35 -14.90
C LEU A 156 4.19 -18.40 -15.60
N ASP A 157 4.14 -18.88 -16.84
CA ASP A 157 5.27 -18.83 -17.75
C ASP A 157 5.22 -17.49 -18.51
N LEU A 158 5.80 -16.48 -17.89
CA LEU A 158 5.88 -15.12 -18.44
C LEU A 158 7.24 -14.89 -19.06
N GLU A 159 7.26 -14.34 -20.25
CA GLU A 159 8.48 -13.78 -20.83
C GLU A 159 9.04 -12.69 -19.91
N GLN A 160 10.33 -12.44 -19.97
CA GLN A 160 10.96 -11.39 -19.17
C GLN A 160 10.42 -10.01 -19.52
N ASN A 161 10.14 -9.77 -20.81
CA ASN A 161 9.55 -8.56 -21.35
C ASN A 161 8.34 -8.94 -22.20
N PHE A 162 7.20 -8.35 -21.96
CA PHE A 162 5.96 -8.62 -22.70
C PHE A 162 5.07 -7.39 -22.76
N ILE A 163 4.02 -7.46 -23.58
CA ILE A 163 2.97 -6.44 -23.62
C ILE A 163 1.79 -6.94 -22.82
N CYS A 164 1.27 -6.12 -21.93
CA CYS A 164 0.03 -6.38 -21.20
C CYS A 164 -1.03 -5.32 -21.55
N ALA A 165 -2.29 -5.68 -21.35
CA ALA A 165 -3.40 -4.76 -21.40
C ALA A 165 -4.00 -4.59 -19.99
N ILE A 166 -4.34 -3.37 -19.61
CA ILE A 166 -4.93 -3.06 -18.31
C ILE A 166 -6.27 -2.39 -18.57
N HIS A 167 -7.34 -3.00 -18.08
CA HIS A 167 -8.66 -2.38 -18.04
C HIS A 167 -8.80 -1.59 -16.75
N LEU A 168 -8.97 -0.28 -16.88
CA LEU A 168 -9.18 0.65 -15.77
C LEU A 168 -10.66 1.03 -15.73
N PRO A 169 -11.38 0.82 -14.61
CA PRO A 169 -12.80 1.18 -14.48
C PRO A 169 -12.93 2.70 -14.21
N ILE A 170 -12.66 3.54 -15.20
CA ILE A 170 -12.90 4.97 -15.21
C ILE A 170 -14.02 5.21 -16.24
N GLU A 171 -14.75 6.32 -16.12
CA GLU A 171 -15.95 6.81 -16.86
C GLU A 171 -16.22 6.30 -18.30
N SER A 172 -15.27 5.69 -18.96
CA SER A 172 -15.41 4.93 -20.21
C SER A 172 -14.37 3.82 -20.20
N ASP A 173 -14.72 2.64 -20.71
CA ASP A 173 -13.86 1.45 -20.83
C ASP A 173 -12.46 1.79 -21.35
N ASN A 174 -11.57 2.15 -20.47
CA ASN A 174 -10.21 2.52 -20.79
C ASN A 174 -9.30 1.31 -20.72
N ILE A 175 -9.00 0.74 -21.87
CA ILE A 175 -7.93 -0.24 -22.01
C ILE A 175 -6.63 0.53 -22.26
N VAL A 176 -5.65 0.25 -21.42
CA VAL A 176 -4.29 0.79 -21.51
C VAL A 176 -3.37 -0.34 -21.95
N LEU A 177 -2.56 -0.08 -22.98
CA LEU A 177 -1.50 -1.01 -23.38
C LEU A 177 -0.18 -0.56 -22.77
N SER A 178 0.56 -1.51 -22.23
CA SER A 178 1.86 -1.23 -21.64
C SER A 178 2.86 -2.35 -21.93
N GLY A 179 4.09 -1.97 -22.21
CA GLY A 179 5.21 -2.86 -21.99
C GLY A 179 5.29 -3.22 -20.51
N ALA A 180 5.66 -4.44 -20.19
CA ALA A 180 5.79 -4.91 -18.82
C ALA A 180 7.04 -5.77 -18.64
N VAL A 181 7.68 -5.62 -17.48
CA VAL A 181 8.80 -6.45 -17.04
C VAL A 181 8.44 -7.09 -15.71
N LEU A 182 8.65 -8.40 -15.60
CA LEU A 182 8.51 -9.12 -14.35
C LEU A 182 9.65 -8.74 -13.41
N VAL A 183 9.35 -8.08 -12.29
CA VAL A 183 10.35 -7.63 -11.32
C VAL A 183 10.32 -8.40 -10.01
N TYR A 184 9.21 -9.08 -9.72
CA TYR A 184 9.04 -9.74 -8.44
C TYR A 184 8.02 -10.86 -8.48
N THR A 185 8.35 -11.99 -7.86
CA THR A 185 7.42 -13.11 -7.57
C THR A 185 7.54 -13.52 -6.12
N LYS A 186 6.42 -13.82 -5.47
CA LYS A 186 6.39 -14.36 -4.11
C LYS A 186 5.30 -15.41 -3.97
N ASP A 187 5.69 -16.64 -3.62
CA ASP A 187 4.74 -17.67 -3.26
C ASP A 187 4.13 -17.36 -1.88
N GLN A 188 2.82 -17.12 -1.85
CA GLN A 188 2.10 -16.83 -0.62
C GLN A 188 1.59 -18.10 0.09
N ARG A 189 1.75 -19.28 -0.56
CA ARG A 189 1.35 -20.58 -0.02
C ARG A 189 2.32 -21.07 1.07
N GLU A 190 3.59 -20.64 1.02
CA GLU A 190 4.65 -21.08 1.92
C GLU A 190 4.73 -20.36 3.27
N SER A 191 3.95 -19.30 3.49
CA SER A 191 3.91 -18.62 4.78
C SER A 191 3.11 -19.44 5.80
N GLN A 192 3.69 -20.56 6.25
CA GLN A 192 3.22 -21.38 7.36
C GLN A 192 3.51 -20.64 8.66
N GLY A 193 2.49 -20.22 9.38
CA GLY A 193 2.65 -19.73 10.76
C GLY A 193 1.48 -18.96 11.35
N GLU A 194 0.58 -18.42 10.55
CA GLU A 194 -0.60 -17.74 11.10
C GLU A 194 -1.91 -18.29 10.53
N PRO A 195 -2.92 -18.59 11.37
CA PRO A 195 -4.24 -19.00 10.92
C PRO A 195 -4.97 -17.79 10.36
N ARG A 196 -4.67 -17.38 9.13
CA ARG A 196 -5.45 -16.33 8.44
C ARG A 196 -6.77 -16.92 7.97
N LYS A 197 -7.87 -16.32 8.42
CA LYS A 197 -9.25 -16.67 8.04
C LYS A 197 -9.58 -16.45 6.56
N ASP A 198 -8.70 -15.84 5.79
CA ASP A 198 -8.97 -15.49 4.39
C ASP A 198 -8.30 -16.49 3.45
N ARG A 199 -9.11 -17.44 2.96
CA ARG A 199 -8.69 -18.47 1.97
C ARG A 199 -8.55 -17.92 0.54
N SER A 200 -8.96 -16.68 0.27
CA SER A 200 -9.03 -16.10 -1.08
C SER A 200 -7.67 -15.68 -1.67
N ASN A 201 -6.62 -15.65 -0.86
CA ASN A 201 -5.29 -15.14 -1.25
C ASN A 201 -4.20 -16.21 -1.40
N LYS A 202 -4.57 -17.49 -1.59
CA LYS A 202 -3.58 -18.56 -1.80
C LYS A 202 -3.13 -18.58 -3.26
N GLY A 203 -1.96 -18.04 -3.55
CA GLY A 203 -1.39 -18.03 -4.88
C GLY A 203 0.00 -17.44 -4.92
N ILE A 204 0.50 -17.25 -6.11
CA ILE A 204 1.78 -16.61 -6.36
C ILE A 204 1.50 -15.15 -6.68
N PHE A 205 2.07 -14.26 -5.92
CA PHE A 205 2.03 -12.83 -6.19
C PHE A 205 3.08 -12.47 -7.25
N TYR A 206 2.67 -11.71 -8.25
CA TYR A 206 3.49 -11.17 -9.32
C TYR A 206 3.51 -9.65 -9.25
N GLY A 207 4.70 -9.07 -9.34
CA GLY A 207 4.89 -7.62 -9.49
C GLY A 207 5.50 -7.31 -10.84
N LEU A 208 4.84 -6.46 -11.61
CA LEU A 208 5.28 -6.00 -12.91
C LEU A 208 5.68 -4.52 -12.84
N GLU A 209 6.79 -4.16 -13.46
CA GLU A 209 7.10 -2.79 -13.83
C GLU A 209 6.47 -2.49 -15.19
N LEU A 210 5.83 -1.32 -15.32
CA LEU A 210 5.09 -0.92 -16.50
C LEU A 210 5.83 0.19 -17.27
N PHE A 211 5.76 0.11 -18.61
CA PHE A 211 6.31 1.09 -19.54
C PHE A 211 5.21 1.55 -20.52
N PRO A 212 4.18 2.25 -20.05
CA PRO A 212 3.08 2.71 -20.89
C PRO A 212 3.54 3.86 -21.79
N HIS A 213 2.90 4.02 -22.94
CA HIS A 213 3.02 5.25 -23.71
C HIS A 213 2.51 6.45 -22.90
N GLN A 214 2.95 7.67 -23.24
CA GLN A 214 2.67 8.86 -22.44
C GLN A 214 1.17 9.06 -22.15
N GLU A 215 0.30 8.87 -23.14
CA GLU A 215 -1.15 9.03 -22.95
C GLU A 215 -1.75 7.94 -22.06
N ASP A 216 -1.29 6.71 -22.19
CA ASP A 216 -1.73 5.59 -21.35
C ASP A 216 -1.19 5.72 -19.92
N GLY A 217 0.03 6.23 -19.75
CA GLY A 217 0.59 6.57 -18.44
C GLY A 217 -0.24 7.65 -17.73
N LYS A 218 -0.76 8.65 -18.46
CA LYS A 218 -1.68 9.65 -17.91
C LYS A 218 -2.99 9.03 -17.42
N LYS A 219 -3.56 8.06 -18.16
CA LYS A 219 -4.79 7.35 -17.74
C LYS A 219 -4.56 6.57 -16.45
N ILE A 220 -3.43 5.83 -16.34
CA ILE A 220 -3.07 5.11 -15.11
C ILE A 220 -2.93 6.10 -13.94
N ARG A 221 -2.22 7.22 -14.15
CA ARG A 221 -2.05 8.25 -13.11
C ARG A 221 -3.39 8.83 -12.66
N LEU A 222 -4.29 9.17 -13.58
CA LEU A 222 -5.62 9.68 -13.25
C LEU A 222 -6.43 8.66 -12.45
N TYR A 223 -6.41 7.39 -12.84
CA TYR A 223 -7.04 6.32 -12.08
C TYR A 223 -6.50 6.23 -10.66
N VAL A 224 -5.17 6.21 -10.49
CA VAL A 224 -4.52 6.13 -9.18
C VAL A 224 -4.91 7.31 -8.29
N LEU A 225 -4.92 8.53 -8.81
CA LEU A 225 -5.29 9.73 -8.06
C LEU A 225 -6.77 9.71 -7.66
N GLU A 226 -7.67 9.34 -8.57
CA GLU A 226 -9.10 9.25 -8.29
C GLU A 226 -9.38 8.15 -7.25
N ARG A 227 -8.73 6.99 -7.38
CA ARG A 227 -8.89 5.90 -6.41
C ARG A 227 -8.37 6.29 -5.02
N GLU A 228 -7.25 6.97 -4.93
CA GLU A 228 -6.75 7.51 -3.66
C GLU A 228 -7.75 8.49 -3.04
N ARG A 229 -8.36 9.36 -3.85
CA ARG A 229 -9.40 10.28 -3.38
C ARG A 229 -10.61 9.54 -2.80
N GLN A 230 -11.07 8.47 -3.47
CA GLN A 230 -12.17 7.63 -2.99
C GLN A 230 -11.83 6.95 -1.65
N ILE A 231 -10.63 6.39 -1.52
CA ILE A 231 -10.15 5.77 -0.27
C ILE A 231 -10.15 6.79 0.87
N ARG A 232 -9.66 8.02 0.63
CA ARG A 232 -9.70 9.10 1.64
C ARG A 232 -11.13 9.48 2.03
N GLN A 233 -12.06 9.50 1.07
CA GLN A 233 -13.48 9.77 1.37
C GLN A 233 -14.11 8.67 2.23
N ILE A 234 -13.74 7.40 2.02
CA ILE A 234 -14.18 6.30 2.87
C ILE A 234 -13.70 6.54 4.31
N ILE A 235 -12.40 6.86 4.50
CA ILE A 235 -11.83 7.15 5.82
C ILE A 235 -12.56 8.33 6.50
N GLN A 236 -12.96 9.35 5.74
CA GLN A 236 -13.66 10.52 6.29
C GLN A 236 -15.12 10.25 6.69
N ARG A 237 -15.74 9.21 6.16
CA ARG A 237 -17.14 8.85 6.48
C ARG A 237 -17.28 8.00 7.75
N TRP A 238 -16.21 7.35 8.16
CA TRP A 238 -16.13 6.59 9.41
C TRP A 238 -15.80 7.52 10.60
#